data_f226082808d6c887288423159622608b
#
_entry.id   f226082808d6c887288423159622608b
#
_cell.length_a   1.000
_cell.length_b   1.000
_cell.length_c   1.000
_cell.angle_alpha   90.00
_cell.angle_beta   90.00
_cell.angle_gamma   90.00
#
_symmetry.space_group_name_H-M   'P 1'
#
loop_
_entity.id
_entity.type
_entity.pdbx_description
1 polymer ?
#
loop_
_entity_poly.entity_id
_entity_poly.type
_entity_poly.pdbx_seq_one_letter_code
_entity_poly.pdbx_strand_id
1 'polypeptide(L)'
;VVSEVIRMTGLEKLSSQRLSTLSGGERQRAWIAMTVAQEPEILVLDEPTTYLDIGYQMEVLELVRRLNRTLGITILMVLHDLNLAARYSDILAAIKDGGVFAVGSPDEVLTRENISALFGIESEVMRDEAHDCPFFIPR
;
A
#
# COMPACT_ATOMS: atom_id res chain seq x y z
N VAL A 1 10.50 -0.63 -21.88
CA VAL A 1 9.49 -0.27 -20.85
C VAL A 1 8.55 -1.45 -20.60
N VAL A 2 7.64 -1.83 -21.53
CA VAL A 2 6.59 -2.84 -21.26
C VAL A 2 7.16 -4.19 -20.79
N SER A 3 8.17 -4.75 -21.48
CA SER A 3 8.79 -6.02 -21.10
C SER A 3 9.45 -5.97 -19.72
N GLU A 4 10.02 -4.85 -19.36
CA GLU A 4 10.63 -4.63 -18.05
C GLU A 4 9.57 -4.55 -16.93
N VAL A 5 8.50 -3.83 -17.17
CA VAL A 5 7.37 -3.73 -16.24
C VAL A 5 6.72 -5.10 -16.01
N ILE A 6 6.50 -5.89 -17.08
CA ILE A 6 5.98 -7.26 -16.97
C ILE A 6 6.88 -8.10 -16.05
N ARG A 7 8.20 -8.01 -16.22
CA ARG A 7 9.15 -8.72 -15.35
C ARG A 7 9.10 -8.21 -13.91
N MET A 8 9.09 -6.90 -13.70
CA MET A 8 9.04 -6.30 -12.36
C MET A 8 7.75 -6.66 -11.60
N THR A 9 6.65 -6.85 -12.31
CA THR A 9 5.36 -7.22 -11.74
C THR A 9 5.11 -8.73 -11.65
N GLY A 10 6.07 -9.55 -12.12
CA GLY A 10 5.97 -11.01 -12.07
C GLY A 10 4.88 -11.58 -12.98
N LEU A 11 4.63 -10.90 -14.10
CA LEU A 11 3.55 -11.26 -15.05
C LEU A 11 4.05 -11.99 -16.30
N GLU A 12 5.32 -12.40 -16.37
CA GLU A 12 5.91 -12.99 -17.59
C GLU A 12 5.11 -14.19 -18.09
N LYS A 13 4.72 -15.09 -17.16
CA LYS A 13 3.96 -16.30 -17.50
C LYS A 13 2.50 -16.02 -17.84
N LEU A 14 2.00 -14.85 -17.52
CA LEU A 14 0.61 -14.43 -17.69
C LEU A 14 0.42 -13.45 -18.84
N SER A 15 1.49 -12.98 -19.46
CA SER A 15 1.48 -11.92 -20.46
C SER A 15 0.65 -12.22 -21.71
N SER A 16 0.41 -13.50 -22.01
CA SER A 16 -0.44 -13.94 -23.14
C SER A 16 -1.88 -14.25 -22.73
N GLN A 17 -2.20 -14.18 -21.44
CA GLN A 17 -3.54 -14.49 -20.93
C GLN A 17 -4.47 -13.26 -20.98
N ARG A 18 -5.77 -13.51 -21.02
CA ARG A 18 -6.78 -12.46 -20.93
C ARG A 18 -6.92 -12.01 -19.46
N LEU A 19 -7.09 -10.72 -19.23
CA LEU A 19 -7.34 -10.17 -17.88
C LEU A 19 -8.50 -10.84 -17.16
N SER A 20 -9.54 -11.25 -17.89
CA SER A 20 -10.71 -11.93 -17.33
C SER A 20 -10.42 -13.32 -16.75
N THR A 21 -9.31 -13.95 -17.14
CA THR A 21 -8.92 -15.28 -16.65
C THR A 21 -7.96 -15.22 -15.46
N LEU A 22 -7.46 -14.04 -15.11
CA LEU A 22 -6.55 -13.83 -14.01
C LEU A 22 -7.28 -13.90 -12.65
N SER A 23 -6.60 -14.39 -11.63
CA SER A 23 -7.04 -14.27 -10.23
C SER A 23 -7.12 -12.81 -9.78
N GLY A 24 -7.74 -12.54 -8.63
CA GLY A 24 -7.86 -11.17 -8.09
C GLY A 24 -6.49 -10.49 -7.93
N GLY A 25 -5.53 -11.18 -7.30
CA GLY A 25 -4.18 -10.65 -7.09
C GLY A 25 -3.38 -10.47 -8.39
N GLU A 26 -3.48 -11.41 -9.32
CA GLU A 26 -2.86 -11.30 -10.65
C GLU A 26 -3.44 -10.13 -11.44
N ARG A 27 -4.75 -9.96 -11.39
CA ARG A 27 -5.44 -8.83 -12.04
C ARG A 27 -5.01 -7.50 -11.45
N GLN A 28 -4.88 -7.40 -10.12
CA GLN A 28 -4.40 -6.21 -9.44
C GLN A 28 -2.97 -5.86 -9.88
N ARG A 29 -2.07 -6.85 -9.96
CA ARG A 29 -0.70 -6.65 -10.48
C ARG A 29 -0.71 -6.21 -11.94
N ALA A 30 -1.60 -6.75 -12.77
CA ALA A 30 -1.73 -6.35 -14.17
C ALA A 30 -2.19 -4.88 -14.30
N TRP A 31 -3.15 -4.42 -13.50
CA TRP A 31 -3.57 -3.03 -13.47
C TRP A 31 -2.43 -2.09 -13.06
N ILE A 32 -1.67 -2.45 -12.02
CA ILE A 32 -0.49 -1.69 -11.61
C ILE A 32 0.55 -1.64 -12.75
N ALA A 33 0.81 -2.79 -13.39
CA ALA A 33 1.74 -2.87 -14.52
C ALA A 33 1.33 -1.96 -15.68
N MET A 34 0.05 -1.95 -16.04
CA MET A 34 -0.48 -1.10 -17.11
C MET A 34 -0.29 0.39 -16.79
N THR A 35 -0.48 0.79 -15.56
CA THR A 35 -0.28 2.17 -15.12
C THR A 35 1.20 2.56 -15.11
N VAL A 36 2.05 1.69 -14.57
CA VAL A 36 3.51 1.91 -14.49
C VAL A 36 4.15 1.95 -15.91
N ALA A 37 3.61 1.17 -16.84
CA ALA A 37 4.10 1.18 -18.24
C ALA A 37 3.89 2.53 -18.96
N GLN A 38 3.08 3.42 -18.39
CA GLN A 38 2.89 4.79 -18.87
C GLN A 38 3.96 5.76 -18.33
N GLU A 39 4.91 5.27 -17.52
CA GLU A 39 6.02 6.02 -16.92
C GLU A 39 5.53 7.26 -16.10
N PRO A 40 4.57 7.09 -15.17
CA PRO A 40 4.04 8.21 -14.40
C PRO A 40 5.08 8.72 -13.38
N GLU A 41 5.05 10.02 -13.11
CA GLU A 41 5.80 10.60 -11.98
C GLU A 41 5.11 10.30 -10.63
N ILE A 42 3.79 10.20 -10.66
CA ILE A 42 2.94 9.90 -9.48
C ILE A 42 1.98 8.78 -9.83
N LEU A 43 1.98 7.72 -9.04
CA LEU A 43 1.03 6.62 -9.13
C LEU A 43 0.03 6.73 -7.97
N VAL A 44 -1.25 6.81 -8.29
CA VAL A 44 -2.33 6.82 -7.29
C VAL A 44 -3.02 5.46 -7.28
N LEU A 45 -3.09 4.84 -6.11
CA LEU A 45 -3.73 3.55 -5.89
C LEU A 45 -4.85 3.70 -4.84
N ASP A 46 -6.08 3.54 -5.28
CA ASP A 46 -7.23 3.59 -4.40
C ASP A 46 -7.58 2.19 -3.91
N GLU A 47 -7.33 1.93 -2.63
CA GLU A 47 -7.60 0.66 -1.96
C GLU A 47 -7.02 -0.58 -2.69
N PRO A 48 -5.72 -0.62 -3.02
CA PRO A 48 -5.15 -1.68 -3.86
C PRO A 48 -5.18 -3.07 -3.23
N THR A 49 -5.49 -3.17 -1.94
CA THR A 49 -5.52 -4.42 -1.17
C THR A 49 -6.93 -4.93 -0.87
N THR A 50 -7.96 -4.15 -1.19
CA THR A 50 -9.35 -4.53 -0.93
C THR A 50 -9.77 -5.76 -1.73
N TYR A 51 -10.52 -6.66 -1.12
CA TYR A 51 -10.98 -7.95 -1.66
C TYR A 51 -9.87 -8.97 -1.94
N LEU A 52 -8.64 -8.74 -1.47
CA LEU A 52 -7.54 -9.71 -1.52
C LEU A 52 -7.39 -10.40 -0.17
N ASP A 53 -7.00 -11.68 -0.20
CA ASP A 53 -6.55 -12.35 1.02
C ASP A 53 -5.20 -11.77 1.49
N ILE A 54 -4.83 -12.06 2.73
CA ILE A 54 -3.66 -11.45 3.36
C ILE A 54 -2.35 -11.72 2.60
N GLY A 55 -2.21 -12.89 1.98
CA GLY A 55 -1.02 -13.22 1.18
C GLY A 55 -0.90 -12.32 -0.03
N TYR A 56 -1.98 -12.17 -0.80
CA TYR A 56 -2.01 -11.30 -1.97
C TYR A 56 -1.92 -9.81 -1.62
N GLN A 57 -2.47 -9.38 -0.47
CA GLN A 57 -2.28 -8.01 0.02
C GLN A 57 -0.80 -7.70 0.22
N MET A 58 -0.07 -8.61 0.87
CA MET A 58 1.36 -8.47 1.08
C MET A 58 2.14 -8.44 -0.23
N GLU A 59 1.82 -9.33 -1.18
CA GLU A 59 2.46 -9.35 -2.50
C GLU A 59 2.28 -8.03 -3.26
N VAL A 60 1.08 -7.46 -3.24
CA VAL A 60 0.79 -6.17 -3.90
C VAL A 60 1.56 -5.03 -3.24
N LEU A 61 1.59 -4.96 -1.91
CA LEU A 61 2.29 -3.90 -1.20
C LEU A 61 3.81 -4.00 -1.36
N GLU A 62 4.38 -5.21 -1.35
CA GLU A 62 5.80 -5.43 -1.65
C GLU A 62 6.14 -5.04 -3.11
N LEU A 63 5.26 -5.34 -4.05
CA LEU A 63 5.41 -4.89 -5.43
C LEU A 63 5.45 -3.37 -5.52
N VAL A 64 4.48 -2.70 -4.92
CA VAL A 64 4.37 -1.23 -4.88
C VAL A 64 5.65 -0.61 -4.31
N ARG A 65 6.13 -1.12 -3.18
CA ARG A 65 7.36 -0.67 -2.52
C ARG A 65 8.59 -0.87 -3.43
N ARG A 66 8.68 -2.01 -4.12
CA ARG A 66 9.76 -2.27 -5.07
C ARG A 66 9.73 -1.31 -6.25
N LEU A 67 8.54 -1.03 -6.81
CA LEU A 67 8.37 -0.08 -7.90
C LEU A 67 8.79 1.34 -7.49
N ASN A 68 8.36 1.79 -6.32
CA ASN A 68 8.78 3.09 -5.77
C ASN A 68 10.30 3.19 -5.67
N ARG A 69 10.96 2.19 -5.07
CA ARG A 69 12.42 2.19 -4.86
C ARG A 69 13.23 2.07 -6.16
N THR A 70 12.74 1.27 -7.11
CA THR A 70 13.48 0.99 -8.35
C THR A 70 13.30 2.08 -9.39
N LEU A 71 12.08 2.62 -9.51
CA LEU A 71 11.72 3.60 -10.54
C LEU A 71 11.73 5.05 -10.02
N GLY A 72 11.78 5.25 -8.71
CA GLY A 72 11.76 6.59 -8.09
C GLY A 72 10.42 7.31 -8.23
N ILE A 73 9.34 6.60 -8.58
CA ILE A 73 7.99 7.18 -8.70
C ILE A 73 7.40 7.46 -7.33
N THR A 74 6.71 8.57 -7.19
CA THR A 74 5.92 8.86 -5.99
C THR A 74 4.64 8.03 -6.01
N ILE A 75 4.33 7.35 -4.90
CA ILE A 75 3.12 6.52 -4.81
C ILE A 75 2.22 7.04 -3.71
N LEU A 76 0.98 7.34 -4.05
CA LEU A 76 -0.09 7.68 -3.12
C LEU A 76 -1.06 6.52 -3.04
N MET A 77 -1.26 5.98 -1.84
CA MET A 77 -2.19 4.85 -1.61
C MET A 77 -3.25 5.23 -0.59
N VAL A 78 -4.49 4.78 -0.83
CA VAL A 78 -5.52 4.73 0.20
C VAL A 78 -5.53 3.33 0.79
N LEU A 79 -5.30 3.22 2.09
CA LEU A 79 -5.29 1.95 2.83
C LEU A 79 -6.21 2.04 4.04
N HIS A 80 -6.92 0.95 4.35
CA HIS A 80 -7.77 0.85 5.54
C HIS A 80 -7.07 0.19 6.72
N ASP A 81 -6.10 -0.67 6.46
CA ASP A 81 -5.29 -1.30 7.49
C ASP A 81 -4.16 -0.36 7.92
N LEU A 82 -4.25 0.14 9.14
CA LEU A 82 -3.28 1.08 9.71
C LEU A 82 -1.89 0.47 9.89
N ASN A 83 -1.80 -0.83 10.23
CA ASN A 83 -0.54 -1.51 10.42
C ASN A 83 0.17 -1.71 9.07
N LEU A 84 -0.57 -2.05 8.03
CA LEU A 84 -0.04 -2.11 6.66
C LEU A 84 0.34 -0.71 6.17
N ALA A 85 -0.46 0.31 6.45
CA ALA A 85 -0.12 1.69 6.10
C ALA A 85 1.19 2.14 6.76
N ALA A 86 1.36 1.87 8.06
CA ALA A 86 2.60 2.20 8.77
C ALA A 86 3.83 1.46 8.22
N ARG A 87 3.67 0.20 7.85
CA ARG A 87 4.77 -0.64 7.35
C ARG A 87 5.22 -0.30 5.94
N TYR A 88 4.30 0.16 5.08
CA TYR A 88 4.56 0.34 3.65
C TYR A 88 4.60 1.79 3.19
N SER A 89 4.47 2.77 4.09
CA SER A 89 4.50 4.18 3.74
C SER A 89 5.63 4.92 4.47
N ASP A 90 6.23 5.87 3.80
CA ASP A 90 7.22 6.79 4.39
C ASP A 90 6.51 7.94 5.12
N ILE A 91 5.36 8.36 4.59
CA ILE A 91 4.51 9.42 5.14
C ILE A 91 3.07 8.93 5.19
N LEU A 92 2.40 9.17 6.30
CA LEU A 92 0.97 8.93 6.48
C LEU A 92 0.22 10.25 6.51
N ALA A 93 -0.95 10.27 5.87
CA ALA A 93 -1.94 11.32 6.01
C ALA A 93 -3.24 10.70 6.54
N ALA A 94 -3.61 11.04 7.75
CA ALA A 94 -4.88 10.62 8.34
C ALA A 94 -5.97 11.62 7.98
N ILE A 95 -7.09 11.11 7.46
CA ILE A 95 -8.24 11.91 7.04
C ILE A 95 -9.40 11.64 8.00
N LYS A 96 -10.04 12.72 8.45
CA LYS A 96 -11.25 12.65 9.26
C LYS A 96 -12.20 13.79 8.90
N ASP A 97 -13.49 13.48 8.83
CA ASP A 97 -14.57 14.46 8.56
C ASP A 97 -14.31 15.34 7.32
N GLY A 98 -13.73 14.76 6.27
CA GLY A 98 -13.41 15.44 5.02
C GLY A 98 -12.18 16.35 5.06
N GLY A 99 -11.41 16.33 6.14
CA GLY A 99 -10.19 17.11 6.31
C GLY A 99 -8.97 16.28 6.68
N VAL A 100 -7.80 16.86 6.50
CA VAL A 100 -6.55 16.29 6.96
C VAL A 100 -6.44 16.45 8.46
N PHE A 101 -6.41 15.35 9.19
CA PHE A 101 -6.29 15.32 10.65
C PHE A 101 -4.83 15.39 11.11
N ALA A 102 -3.97 14.57 10.50
CA ALA A 102 -2.54 14.51 10.80
C ALA A 102 -1.75 14.09 9.57
N VAL A 103 -0.54 14.61 9.42
CA VAL A 103 0.43 14.20 8.39
C VAL A 103 1.79 14.10 9.03
N GLY A 104 2.53 13.03 8.73
CA GLY A 104 3.88 12.84 9.24
C GLY A 104 4.39 11.42 8.99
N SER A 105 5.50 11.09 9.59
CA SER A 105 6.00 9.72 9.62
C SER A 105 4.99 8.78 10.31
N PRO A 106 5.08 7.47 10.08
CA PRO A 106 4.24 6.51 10.80
C PRO A 106 4.30 6.69 12.33
N ASP A 107 5.45 6.97 12.90
CA ASP A 107 5.62 7.20 14.34
C ASP A 107 4.89 8.46 14.84
N GLU A 108 4.85 9.52 14.04
CA GLU A 108 4.16 10.77 14.38
C GLU A 108 2.64 10.65 14.27
N VAL A 109 2.16 9.86 13.32
CA VAL A 109 0.72 9.74 13.03
C VAL A 109 0.07 8.62 13.82
N LEU A 110 0.73 7.46 13.97
CA LEU A 110 0.18 6.28 14.62
C LEU A 110 0.42 6.28 16.14
N THR A 111 -0.14 7.26 16.82
CA THR A 111 -0.10 7.39 18.27
C THR A 111 -1.41 6.94 18.90
N ARG A 112 -1.41 6.59 20.20
CA ARG A 112 -2.62 6.23 20.95
C ARG A 112 -3.67 7.34 20.87
N GLU A 113 -3.22 8.58 21.05
CA GLU A 113 -4.06 9.78 21.04
C GLU A 113 -4.73 9.96 19.69
N ASN A 114 -3.96 9.83 18.61
CA ASN A 114 -4.48 9.96 17.25
C ASN A 114 -5.45 8.82 16.91
N ILE A 115 -5.12 7.58 17.26
CA ILE A 115 -6.00 6.42 17.04
C ILE A 115 -7.31 6.60 17.79
N SER A 116 -7.25 7.02 19.06
CA SER A 116 -8.46 7.29 19.84
C SER A 116 -9.28 8.43 19.24
N ALA A 117 -8.65 9.52 18.82
CA ALA A 117 -9.33 10.65 18.20
C ALA A 117 -9.95 10.30 16.84
N LEU A 118 -9.28 9.46 16.04
CA LEU A 118 -9.75 9.07 14.70
C LEU A 118 -10.88 8.04 14.76
N PHE A 119 -10.76 7.01 15.60
CA PHE A 119 -11.61 5.82 15.57
C PHE A 119 -12.44 5.62 16.85
N GLY A 120 -12.19 6.39 17.90
CA GLY A 120 -12.92 6.26 19.16
C GLY A 120 -12.61 4.96 19.93
N ILE A 121 -11.44 4.38 19.71
CA ILE A 121 -11.00 3.12 20.35
C ILE A 121 -9.77 3.35 21.22
N GLU A 122 -9.65 2.54 22.27
CA GLU A 122 -8.40 2.41 23.00
C GLU A 122 -7.46 1.46 22.26
N SER A 123 -6.18 1.73 22.31
CA SER A 123 -5.16 0.93 21.65
C SER A 123 -3.84 0.95 22.41
N GLU A 124 -3.04 -0.05 22.13
CA GLU A 124 -1.64 -0.09 22.52
C GLU A 124 -0.79 0.04 21.24
N VAL A 125 0.17 0.96 21.25
CA VAL A 125 1.11 1.15 20.14
C VAL A 125 2.44 0.53 20.54
N MET A 126 2.93 -0.36 19.71
CA MET A 126 4.18 -1.10 19.88
C MET A 126 5.08 -0.85 18.68
N ARG A 127 6.32 -1.36 18.73
CA ARG A 127 7.25 -1.29 17.60
C ARG A 127 7.50 -2.66 16.99
N ASP A 128 7.36 -2.75 15.69
CA ASP A 128 7.85 -3.87 14.89
C ASP A 128 9.33 -3.63 14.57
N GLU A 129 10.23 -4.27 15.31
CA GLU A 129 11.68 -4.10 15.14
C GLU A 129 12.17 -4.63 13.78
N ALA A 130 11.49 -5.63 13.22
CA ALA A 130 11.90 -6.22 11.93
C ALA A 130 11.67 -5.27 10.75
N HIS A 131 10.69 -4.38 10.85
CA HIS A 131 10.32 -3.43 9.80
C HIS A 131 10.53 -1.97 10.18
N ASP A 132 11.01 -1.74 11.41
CA ASP A 132 11.27 -0.43 11.99
C ASP A 132 10.08 0.53 11.88
N CYS A 133 8.89 0.05 12.21
CA CYS A 133 7.66 0.83 12.15
C CYS A 133 6.76 0.57 13.38
N PRO A 134 5.88 1.52 13.73
CA PRO A 134 4.89 1.29 14.76
C PRO A 134 3.81 0.35 14.25
N PHE A 135 3.21 -0.41 15.17
CA PHE A 135 1.96 -1.11 14.94
C PHE A 135 1.06 -0.99 16.18
N PHE A 136 -0.24 -1.03 15.98
CA PHE A 136 -1.19 -0.92 17.09
C PHE A 136 -2.02 -2.19 17.25
N ILE A 137 -2.44 -2.41 18.49
CA ILE A 137 -3.36 -3.46 18.91
C ILE A 137 -4.58 -2.78 19.55
N PRO A 138 -5.79 -2.97 19.01
CA PRO A 138 -7.01 -2.48 19.65
C PRO A 138 -7.22 -3.18 21.00
N ARG A 139 -7.79 -2.45 21.97
CA ARG A 139 -8.15 -2.96 23.32
C ARG A 139 -9.66 -3.04 23.49
#